data_245ece4bf7e8461c00dbd7e74db6c3dc
#
_entry.id   245ece4bf7e8461c00dbd7e74db6c3dc
#
_cell.length_a   1.000
_cell.length_b   1.000
_cell.length_c   1.000
_cell.angle_alpha   90.00
_cell.angle_beta   90.00
_cell.angle_gamma   90.00
#
_symmetry.space_group_name_H-M   'P 1'
#
loop_
_entity.id
_entity.type
_entity.pdbx_description
1 polymer ?
#
loop_
_entity_poly.entity_id
_entity_poly.type
_entity_poly.pdbx_seq_one_letter_code
_entity_poly.pdbx_strand_id
1 'polypeptide(L)'
;DLMFVNNTNYSKFVNLNALENITDLVQTETPDLYNFIPTDLWEGAKIHGNVYAVPTYKDSSLTQFWMLDDAYVQKYNIDVDSIKDYATLNDALQTIKEGEGKSKYPMQLAQGSTFNGFFNNYDGLASGLQPIGVKYDDASRKVVCTLEQDDIMDGLNWLHKWYQDGIINPDANVVTDAGKGAIFSTGQGWPAAAESWAFGQGIEKYDVTKVFGPLYTTETIQGSMNAVSANSNYKAEALKVLQLMNTDAKFRNMCAFGTEGNFMQYEEDGTVTKLRDDWVWPTYTQGTFFILATQSDGDPDAWKQVKEQNEAATSSTCLGFVFDPEPVQNEIANVNTAWEKYNNDLLTGAID
;
A
#
# COMPACT_ATOMS: atom_id res chain seq x y z
N ASP A 1 6.53 -2.42 26.02
CA ASP A 1 7.62 -1.51 25.68
C ASP A 1 7.51 -1.07 24.21
N LEU A 2 7.49 -2.00 23.24
CA LEU A 2 7.26 -1.69 21.83
C LEU A 2 5.78 -1.90 21.45
N MET A 3 5.26 -1.02 20.60
CA MET A 3 3.88 -1.04 20.12
C MET A 3 3.90 -0.86 18.61
N PHE A 4 3.19 -1.72 17.87
CA PHE A 4 2.89 -1.46 16.47
C PHE A 4 1.81 -0.37 16.39
N VAL A 5 2.05 0.62 15.55
CA VAL A 5 1.11 1.71 15.25
C VAL A 5 1.01 1.94 13.75
N ASN A 6 -0.10 2.49 13.31
CA ASN A 6 -0.34 2.83 11.92
C ASN A 6 -1.18 4.12 11.81
N ASN A 7 -1.47 4.56 10.61
CA ASN A 7 -2.25 5.76 10.31
C ASN A 7 -3.62 5.82 11.04
N THR A 8 -4.23 4.68 11.37
CA THR A 8 -5.55 4.64 12.03
C THR A 8 -5.48 4.91 13.55
N ASN A 9 -4.34 4.67 14.19
CA ASN A 9 -4.24 4.75 15.65
C ASN A 9 -3.10 5.65 16.17
N TYR A 10 -2.13 6.01 15.32
CA TYR A 10 -0.93 6.73 15.73
C TYR A 10 -1.23 8.08 16.36
N SER A 11 -1.95 8.95 15.63
CA SER A 11 -2.34 10.27 16.12
C SER A 11 -3.15 10.19 17.42
N LYS A 12 -4.09 9.24 17.50
CA LYS A 12 -4.89 8.99 18.71
C LYS A 12 -4.00 8.65 19.91
N PHE A 13 -3.03 7.77 19.74
CA PHE A 13 -2.14 7.38 20.84
C PHE A 13 -1.18 8.50 21.26
N VAL A 14 -0.75 9.34 20.33
CA VAL A 14 0.01 10.57 20.66
C VAL A 14 -0.84 11.51 21.52
N ASN A 15 -2.06 11.80 21.11
CA ASN A 15 -2.97 12.70 21.83
C ASN A 15 -3.34 12.17 23.24
N LEU A 16 -3.36 10.85 23.42
CA LEU A 16 -3.55 10.20 24.71
C LEU A 16 -2.28 10.15 25.58
N ASN A 17 -1.15 10.69 25.10
CA ASN A 17 0.16 10.59 25.75
C ASN A 17 0.59 9.13 26.05
N ALA A 18 0.18 8.20 25.20
CA ALA A 18 0.50 6.77 25.35
C ALA A 18 1.88 6.41 24.77
N LEU A 19 2.42 7.25 23.89
CA LEU A 19 3.67 7.04 23.19
C LEU A 19 4.76 7.99 23.71
N GLU A 20 5.99 7.49 23.75
CA GLU A 20 7.16 8.30 24.06
C GLU A 20 7.51 9.23 22.91
N ASN A 21 7.86 10.48 23.21
CA ASN A 21 8.49 11.36 22.24
C ASN A 21 9.95 10.92 22.05
N ILE A 22 10.24 10.30 20.90
CA ILE A 22 11.56 9.75 20.62
C ILE A 22 12.43 10.66 19.74
N THR A 23 12.02 11.89 19.49
CA THR A 23 12.69 12.82 18.55
C THR A 23 14.20 12.94 18.83
N ASP A 24 14.58 13.19 20.06
CA ASP A 24 16.00 13.28 20.44
C ASP A 24 16.58 11.91 20.80
N LEU A 25 15.76 11.03 21.40
CA LEU A 25 16.21 9.73 21.87
C LEU A 25 16.68 8.83 20.74
N VAL A 26 15.98 8.81 19.60
CA VAL A 26 16.39 7.99 18.44
C VAL A 26 17.72 8.44 17.85
N GLN A 27 18.02 9.75 17.92
CA GLN A 27 19.28 10.31 17.40
C GLN A 27 20.45 10.05 18.36
N THR A 28 20.21 10.07 19.67
CA THR A 28 21.25 9.91 20.69
C THR A 28 21.54 8.45 21.03
N GLU A 29 20.52 7.62 21.17
CA GLU A 29 20.65 6.22 21.59
C GLU A 29 20.82 5.24 20.42
N THR A 30 20.30 5.60 19.25
CA THR A 30 20.31 4.75 18.05
C THR A 30 20.62 5.53 16.77
N PRO A 31 21.79 6.19 16.71
CA PRO A 31 22.18 7.02 15.56
C PRO A 31 22.25 6.22 14.25
N ASP A 32 22.62 4.94 14.29
CA ASP A 32 22.67 4.11 13.09
C ASP A 32 21.27 3.86 12.51
N LEU A 33 20.27 3.65 13.37
CA LEU A 33 18.88 3.54 12.95
C LEU A 33 18.38 4.86 12.36
N TYR A 34 18.66 5.98 13.03
CA TYR A 34 18.23 7.30 12.57
C TYR A 34 18.82 7.64 11.19
N ASN A 35 20.10 7.38 10.98
CA ASN A 35 20.80 7.65 9.73
C ASN A 35 20.43 6.65 8.60
N PHE A 36 20.01 5.44 8.95
CA PHE A 36 19.62 4.42 7.99
C PHE A 36 18.28 4.74 7.30
N ILE A 37 17.33 5.30 8.07
CA ILE A 37 15.99 5.62 7.56
C ILE A 37 16.02 6.98 6.85
N PRO A 38 15.52 7.08 5.60
CA PRO A 38 15.48 8.34 4.85
C PRO A 38 14.73 9.46 5.57
N THR A 39 15.19 10.70 5.35
CA THR A 39 14.62 11.90 5.99
C THR A 39 13.12 12.05 5.72
N ASP A 40 12.66 11.77 4.51
CA ASP A 40 11.23 11.88 4.14
C ASP A 40 10.34 10.97 4.99
N LEU A 41 10.85 9.77 5.37
CA LEU A 41 10.12 8.88 6.25
C LEU A 41 10.00 9.45 7.66
N TRP A 42 11.08 10.09 8.16
CA TRP A 42 11.02 10.79 9.45
C TRP A 42 10.07 11.99 9.40
N GLU A 43 10.04 12.75 8.29
CA GLU A 43 9.07 13.84 8.12
C GLU A 43 7.62 13.34 8.14
N GLY A 44 7.32 12.25 7.42
CA GLY A 44 6.01 11.63 7.41
C GLY A 44 5.59 11.01 8.76
N ALA A 45 6.56 10.67 9.61
CA ALA A 45 6.30 10.13 10.94
C ALA A 45 6.04 11.21 12.03
N LYS A 46 6.21 12.50 11.72
CA LYS A 46 6.00 13.58 12.69
C LYS A 46 4.53 13.83 13.00
N ILE A 47 4.24 14.09 14.27
CA ILE A 47 2.98 14.66 14.73
C ILE A 47 3.34 15.91 15.56
N HIS A 48 2.77 17.05 15.20
CA HIS A 48 3.09 18.36 15.81
C HIS A 48 4.59 18.65 15.88
N GLY A 49 5.34 18.26 14.83
CA GLY A 49 6.79 18.48 14.71
C GLY A 49 7.67 17.50 15.48
N ASN A 50 7.11 16.52 16.19
CA ASN A 50 7.83 15.51 16.96
C ASN A 50 7.62 14.10 16.41
N VAL A 51 8.60 13.22 16.62
CA VAL A 51 8.55 11.81 16.26
C VAL A 51 8.19 10.96 17.49
N TYR A 52 7.17 10.11 17.36
CA TYR A 52 6.72 9.20 18.42
C TYR A 52 6.79 7.72 18.00
N ALA A 53 7.14 7.46 16.75
CA ALA A 53 7.32 6.10 16.25
C ALA A 53 8.39 6.06 15.16
N VAL A 54 9.08 4.93 15.08
CA VAL A 54 10.06 4.62 14.03
C VAL A 54 9.30 4.11 12.80
N PRO A 55 9.38 4.78 11.64
CA PRO A 55 8.76 4.27 10.41
C PRO A 55 9.45 2.99 9.94
N THR A 56 8.68 2.06 9.42
CA THR A 56 9.20 0.83 8.84
C THR A 56 9.70 1.11 7.42
N TYR A 57 11.02 1.06 7.21
CA TYR A 57 11.61 1.29 5.90
C TYR A 57 11.53 0.03 5.03
N LYS A 58 10.46 -0.04 4.25
CA LYS A 58 10.05 -1.15 3.38
C LYS A 58 9.54 -0.60 2.03
N ASP A 59 8.48 -1.15 1.45
CA ASP A 59 7.69 -0.56 0.36
C ASP A 59 6.87 0.66 0.86
N SER A 60 7.61 1.72 1.22
CA SER A 60 7.04 2.88 1.91
C SER A 60 6.41 3.90 0.96
N SER A 61 6.68 3.81 -0.34
CA SER A 61 6.07 4.65 -1.37
C SER A 61 4.85 4.00 -2.00
N LEU A 62 3.83 4.81 -2.28
CA LEU A 62 2.65 4.37 -3.03
C LEU A 62 3.01 4.19 -4.49
N THR A 63 2.98 2.96 -4.98
CA THR A 63 3.11 2.63 -6.39
C THR A 63 1.97 1.70 -6.79
N GLN A 64 1.20 2.10 -7.79
CA GLN A 64 0.03 1.37 -8.24
C GLN A 64 0.32 0.64 -9.54
N PHE A 65 -0.11 -0.61 -9.60
CA PHE A 65 -0.02 -1.47 -10.77
C PHE A 65 -1.41 -1.89 -11.23
N TRP A 66 -1.57 -2.02 -12.55
CA TRP A 66 -2.61 -2.79 -13.19
C TRP A 66 -2.04 -4.14 -13.60
N MET A 67 -2.84 -5.19 -13.45
CA MET A 67 -2.43 -6.58 -13.61
C MET A 67 -3.40 -7.31 -14.53
N LEU A 68 -2.84 -8.08 -15.45
CA LEU A 68 -3.60 -8.97 -16.34
C LEU A 68 -3.08 -10.40 -16.19
N ASP A 69 -3.97 -11.37 -16.10
CA ASP A 69 -3.62 -12.79 -16.11
C ASP A 69 -2.90 -13.13 -17.41
N ASP A 70 -1.64 -13.62 -17.32
CA ASP A 70 -0.77 -13.94 -18.44
C ASP A 70 -1.43 -14.90 -19.43
N ALA A 71 -2.26 -15.83 -18.96
CA ALA A 71 -2.99 -16.74 -19.86
C ALA A 71 -3.88 -15.99 -20.87
N TYR A 72 -4.50 -14.89 -20.47
CA TYR A 72 -5.30 -14.03 -21.35
C TYR A 72 -4.43 -13.09 -22.17
N VAL A 73 -3.34 -12.57 -21.59
CA VAL A 73 -2.34 -11.76 -22.30
C VAL A 73 -1.80 -12.53 -23.52
N GLN A 74 -1.36 -13.77 -23.31
CA GLN A 74 -0.84 -14.63 -24.37
C GLN A 74 -1.94 -15.02 -25.38
N LYS A 75 -3.12 -15.42 -24.89
CA LYS A 75 -4.24 -15.85 -25.73
C LYS A 75 -4.68 -14.79 -26.74
N TYR A 76 -4.69 -13.51 -26.30
CA TYR A 76 -5.18 -12.39 -27.09
C TYR A 76 -4.07 -11.49 -27.63
N ASN A 77 -2.80 -11.86 -27.40
CA ASN A 77 -1.61 -11.10 -27.82
C ASN A 77 -1.69 -9.63 -27.37
N ILE A 78 -1.97 -9.42 -26.09
CA ILE A 78 -2.09 -8.09 -25.49
C ILE A 78 -0.68 -7.56 -25.18
N ASP A 79 -0.36 -6.36 -25.61
CA ASP A 79 0.85 -5.64 -25.23
C ASP A 79 0.58 -4.87 -23.92
N VAL A 80 0.95 -5.49 -22.79
CA VAL A 80 0.73 -4.93 -21.44
C VAL A 80 1.53 -3.64 -21.23
N ASP A 81 2.69 -3.50 -21.86
CA ASP A 81 3.52 -2.31 -21.78
C ASP A 81 2.88 -1.10 -22.49
N SER A 82 1.94 -1.33 -23.38
CA SER A 82 1.17 -0.27 -24.06
C SER A 82 0.03 0.29 -23.19
N ILE A 83 -0.36 -0.41 -22.11
CA ILE A 83 -1.47 -0.01 -21.24
C ILE A 83 -0.99 1.07 -20.27
N LYS A 84 -1.46 2.32 -20.44
CA LYS A 84 -1.01 3.47 -19.65
C LYS A 84 -2.13 4.37 -19.12
N ASP A 85 -3.34 4.19 -19.62
CA ASP A 85 -4.52 4.98 -19.28
C ASP A 85 -5.79 4.14 -19.41
N TYR A 86 -6.93 4.71 -19.03
CA TYR A 86 -8.21 4.01 -19.10
C TYR A 86 -8.60 3.63 -20.53
N ALA A 87 -8.22 4.40 -21.54
CA ALA A 87 -8.55 4.11 -22.93
C ALA A 87 -7.80 2.86 -23.43
N THR A 88 -6.49 2.80 -23.21
CA THR A 88 -5.66 1.64 -23.59
C THR A 88 -6.01 0.40 -22.75
N LEU A 89 -6.38 0.58 -21.48
CA LEU A 89 -6.92 -0.52 -20.66
C LEU A 89 -8.25 -1.03 -21.23
N ASN A 90 -9.16 -0.12 -21.62
CA ASN A 90 -10.42 -0.49 -22.24
C ASN A 90 -10.23 -1.38 -23.46
N ASP A 91 -9.27 -1.06 -24.33
CA ASP A 91 -9.03 -1.83 -25.56
C ASP A 91 -8.60 -3.28 -25.24
N ALA A 92 -7.76 -3.46 -24.21
CA ALA A 92 -7.37 -4.77 -23.74
C ALA A 92 -8.55 -5.55 -23.13
N LEU A 93 -9.33 -4.90 -22.25
CA LEU A 93 -10.49 -5.52 -21.60
C LEU A 93 -11.61 -5.87 -22.58
N GLN A 94 -11.86 -5.01 -23.58
CA GLN A 94 -12.83 -5.29 -24.64
C GLN A 94 -12.39 -6.48 -25.51
N THR A 95 -11.10 -6.54 -25.88
CA THR A 95 -10.54 -7.68 -26.63
C THR A 95 -10.79 -9.00 -25.89
N ILE A 96 -10.53 -9.03 -24.59
CA ILE A 96 -10.80 -10.22 -23.76
C ILE A 96 -12.31 -10.50 -23.72
N LYS A 97 -13.14 -9.48 -23.48
CA LYS A 97 -14.60 -9.62 -23.39
C LYS A 97 -15.20 -10.20 -24.66
N GLU A 98 -14.80 -9.70 -25.82
CA GLU A 98 -15.27 -10.19 -27.13
C GLU A 98 -14.85 -11.65 -27.33
N GLY A 99 -13.63 -12.03 -26.99
CA GLY A 99 -13.10 -13.37 -27.13
C GLY A 99 -13.70 -14.39 -26.17
N GLU A 100 -14.03 -14.01 -24.94
CA GLU A 100 -14.57 -14.89 -23.89
C GLU A 100 -16.11 -14.93 -23.87
N GLY A 101 -16.75 -13.94 -24.47
CA GLY A 101 -18.21 -13.86 -24.56
C GLY A 101 -18.89 -13.36 -23.27
N LYS A 102 -20.22 -13.48 -23.25
CA LYS A 102 -21.07 -12.80 -22.27
C LYS A 102 -20.93 -13.32 -20.84
N SER A 103 -20.52 -14.55 -20.64
CA SER A 103 -20.44 -15.19 -19.31
C SER A 103 -19.17 -14.89 -18.53
N LYS A 104 -18.18 -14.25 -19.15
CA LYS A 104 -16.92 -13.83 -18.52
C LYS A 104 -16.90 -12.32 -18.32
N TYR A 105 -16.41 -11.93 -17.17
CA TYR A 105 -16.22 -10.53 -16.78
C TYR A 105 -14.73 -10.29 -16.57
N PRO A 106 -14.05 -9.56 -17.47
CA PRO A 106 -12.61 -9.28 -17.35
C PRO A 106 -12.23 -8.60 -16.03
N MET A 107 -13.11 -7.75 -15.50
CA MET A 107 -12.94 -7.08 -14.21
C MET A 107 -14.04 -7.55 -13.25
N GLN A 108 -13.68 -8.38 -12.29
CA GLN A 108 -14.58 -8.83 -11.23
C GLN A 108 -14.41 -7.95 -9.99
N LEU A 109 -15.47 -7.25 -9.60
CA LEU A 109 -15.51 -6.38 -8.44
C LEU A 109 -16.56 -6.88 -7.42
N ALA A 110 -16.44 -6.41 -6.18
CA ALA A 110 -17.37 -6.70 -5.09
C ALA A 110 -17.43 -5.50 -4.13
N GLN A 111 -18.37 -5.53 -3.18
CA GLN A 111 -18.41 -4.56 -2.07
C GLN A 111 -17.09 -4.59 -1.30
N GLY A 112 -16.45 -3.44 -1.13
CA GLY A 112 -15.15 -3.34 -0.46
C GLY A 112 -13.95 -3.89 -1.26
N SER A 113 -14.20 -4.46 -2.45
CA SER A 113 -13.18 -4.88 -3.41
C SER A 113 -13.44 -4.20 -4.76
N THR A 114 -13.40 -2.88 -4.74
CA THR A 114 -13.65 -2.00 -5.87
C THR A 114 -12.37 -1.74 -6.68
N PHE A 115 -12.48 -0.97 -7.75
CA PHE A 115 -11.29 -0.54 -8.50
C PHE A 115 -10.39 0.32 -7.62
N ASN A 116 -9.15 -0.12 -7.42
CA ASN A 116 -8.19 0.49 -6.50
C ASN A 116 -7.28 1.50 -7.21
N GLY A 117 -6.81 2.51 -6.46
CA GLY A 117 -5.89 3.52 -6.98
C GLY A 117 -6.55 4.74 -7.62
N PHE A 118 -7.86 4.82 -7.54
CA PHE A 118 -8.68 5.85 -8.17
C PHE A 118 -8.34 7.28 -7.69
N PHE A 119 -8.08 7.42 -6.39
CA PHE A 119 -7.79 8.70 -5.74
C PHE A 119 -6.31 8.99 -5.53
N ASN A 120 -5.40 8.18 -6.11
CA ASN A 120 -3.96 8.28 -5.85
C ASN A 120 -3.34 9.65 -6.19
N ASN A 121 -3.97 10.43 -7.09
CA ASN A 121 -3.55 11.80 -7.41
C ASN A 121 -3.77 12.78 -6.25
N TYR A 122 -4.51 12.39 -5.21
CA TYR A 122 -4.89 13.26 -4.10
C TYR A 122 -4.38 12.71 -2.78
N ASP A 123 -3.63 13.54 -2.05
CA ASP A 123 -3.27 13.28 -0.67
C ASP A 123 -4.51 13.52 0.22
N GLY A 124 -5.02 12.46 0.82
CA GLY A 124 -6.19 12.50 1.71
C GLY A 124 -5.91 13.11 3.09
N LEU A 125 -4.68 13.61 3.34
CA LEU A 125 -4.25 14.29 4.55
C LEU A 125 -4.38 13.42 5.81
N ALA A 126 -4.41 12.11 5.66
CA ALA A 126 -4.73 11.14 6.72
C ALA A 126 -6.07 11.44 7.42
N SER A 127 -7.01 12.09 6.70
CA SER A 127 -8.30 12.51 7.25
C SER A 127 -9.33 11.38 7.36
N GLY A 128 -9.12 10.28 6.63
CA GLY A 128 -10.10 9.21 6.47
C GLY A 128 -11.29 9.58 5.58
N LEU A 129 -11.22 10.72 4.86
CA LEU A 129 -12.27 11.23 3.97
C LEU A 129 -11.84 11.05 2.50
N GLN A 130 -12.36 10.03 1.81
CA GLN A 130 -12.08 9.78 0.40
C GLN A 130 -12.45 10.96 -0.54
N PRO A 131 -13.60 11.62 -0.37
CA PRO A 131 -13.99 12.70 -1.28
C PRO A 131 -13.28 14.04 -1.04
N ILE A 132 -12.28 14.09 -0.15
CA ILE A 132 -11.53 15.31 0.17
C ILE A 132 -10.02 15.03 0.08
N GLY A 133 -9.30 15.93 -0.56
CA GLY A 133 -7.84 15.81 -0.66
C GLY A 133 -7.18 17.05 -1.24
N VAL A 134 -5.86 17.00 -1.29
CA VAL A 134 -4.99 17.96 -1.99
C VAL A 134 -4.28 17.20 -3.09
N LYS A 135 -4.27 17.74 -4.33
CA LYS A 135 -3.47 17.11 -5.39
C LYS A 135 -2.01 17.03 -4.93
N TYR A 136 -1.39 15.86 -5.03
CA TYR A 136 -0.09 15.58 -4.38
C TYR A 136 1.03 16.55 -4.77
N ASP A 137 0.96 17.13 -5.97
CA ASP A 137 1.95 18.08 -6.53
C ASP A 137 1.51 19.56 -6.49
N ASP A 138 0.34 19.86 -5.89
CA ASP A 138 -0.16 21.24 -5.78
C ASP A 138 0.58 22.01 -4.69
N ALA A 139 1.52 22.88 -5.09
CA ALA A 139 2.27 23.75 -4.18
C ALA A 139 1.37 24.75 -3.40
N SER A 140 0.17 25.04 -3.90
CA SER A 140 -0.80 25.91 -3.20
C SER A 140 -1.53 25.17 -2.06
N ARG A 141 -1.45 23.85 -2.04
CA ARG A 141 -2.10 22.96 -1.05
C ARG A 141 -3.60 23.21 -0.94
N LYS A 142 -4.24 23.43 -2.08
CA LYS A 142 -5.69 23.67 -2.13
C LYS A 142 -6.44 22.39 -1.85
N VAL A 143 -7.22 22.38 -0.78
CA VAL A 143 -8.16 21.30 -0.48
C VAL A 143 -9.33 21.35 -1.47
N VAL A 144 -9.65 20.21 -2.06
CA VAL A 144 -10.73 20.07 -3.06
C VAL A 144 -11.66 18.92 -2.69
N CYS A 145 -12.90 18.98 -3.22
CA CYS A 145 -13.73 17.80 -3.35
C CYS A 145 -13.18 16.99 -4.54
N THR A 146 -12.68 15.77 -4.27
CA THR A 146 -12.05 14.94 -5.30
C THR A 146 -13.06 14.51 -6.36
N LEU A 147 -14.33 14.31 -5.98
CA LEU A 147 -15.39 13.92 -6.91
C LEU A 147 -15.77 15.03 -7.92
N GLU A 148 -15.35 16.26 -7.68
CA GLU A 148 -15.53 17.39 -8.60
C GLU A 148 -14.34 17.61 -9.54
N GLN A 149 -13.33 16.74 -9.48
CA GLN A 149 -12.13 16.86 -10.31
C GLN A 149 -12.27 16.06 -11.59
N ASP A 150 -11.81 16.65 -12.69
CA ASP A 150 -11.97 16.09 -14.04
C ASP A 150 -11.37 14.68 -14.18
N ASP A 151 -10.21 14.41 -13.59
CA ASP A 151 -9.55 13.11 -13.64
C ASP A 151 -10.32 12.02 -12.89
N ILE A 152 -10.93 12.37 -11.75
CA ILE A 152 -11.79 11.45 -10.99
C ILE A 152 -13.10 11.20 -11.76
N MET A 153 -13.72 12.25 -12.29
CA MET A 153 -14.95 12.13 -13.09
C MET A 153 -14.71 11.30 -14.36
N ASP A 154 -13.57 11.49 -15.04
CA ASP A 154 -13.22 10.67 -16.19
C ASP A 154 -13.14 9.19 -15.82
N GLY A 155 -12.45 8.87 -14.75
CA GLY A 155 -12.35 7.49 -14.29
C GLY A 155 -13.69 6.89 -13.86
N LEU A 156 -14.57 7.65 -13.17
CA LEU A 156 -15.93 7.18 -12.82
C LEU A 156 -16.75 6.89 -14.09
N ASN A 157 -16.65 7.73 -15.11
CA ASN A 157 -17.28 7.50 -16.40
C ASN A 157 -16.77 6.21 -17.06
N TRP A 158 -15.45 5.91 -16.96
CA TRP A 158 -14.91 4.64 -17.45
C TRP A 158 -15.45 3.44 -16.67
N LEU A 159 -15.54 3.51 -15.33
CA LEU A 159 -16.13 2.43 -14.53
C LEU A 159 -17.59 2.19 -14.91
N HIS A 160 -18.39 3.26 -15.07
CA HIS A 160 -19.78 3.14 -15.49
C HIS A 160 -19.90 2.53 -16.86
N LYS A 161 -19.08 2.98 -17.83
CA LYS A 161 -19.02 2.38 -19.17
C LYS A 161 -18.68 0.88 -19.10
N TRP A 162 -17.67 0.47 -18.34
CA TRP A 162 -17.28 -0.93 -18.20
C TRP A 162 -18.36 -1.79 -17.55
N TYR A 163 -19.11 -1.22 -16.62
CA TYR A 163 -20.29 -1.88 -16.06
C TYR A 163 -21.38 -2.10 -17.11
N GLN A 164 -21.69 -1.08 -17.90
CA GLN A 164 -22.67 -1.13 -18.98
C GLN A 164 -22.27 -2.13 -20.10
N ASP A 165 -21.00 -2.17 -20.45
CA ASP A 165 -20.43 -3.05 -21.47
C ASP A 165 -20.30 -4.51 -20.97
N GLY A 166 -20.55 -4.76 -19.68
CA GLY A 166 -20.39 -6.08 -19.07
C GLY A 166 -18.92 -6.53 -18.94
N ILE A 167 -17.98 -5.61 -18.90
CA ILE A 167 -16.59 -5.84 -18.47
C ILE A 167 -16.56 -6.09 -16.97
N ILE A 168 -17.33 -5.31 -16.22
CA ILE A 168 -17.56 -5.51 -14.77
C ILE A 168 -18.78 -6.42 -14.60
N ASN A 169 -18.73 -7.30 -13.60
CA ASN A 169 -19.85 -8.18 -13.26
C ASN A 169 -21.08 -7.38 -12.80
N PRO A 170 -22.29 -7.77 -13.20
CA PRO A 170 -23.52 -6.98 -12.97
C PRO A 170 -23.97 -6.92 -11.51
N ASP A 171 -23.42 -7.77 -10.66
CA ASP A 171 -23.70 -7.85 -9.23
C ASP A 171 -22.57 -7.29 -8.35
N ALA A 172 -21.62 -6.56 -8.94
CA ALA A 172 -20.43 -6.01 -8.30
C ALA A 172 -20.74 -5.16 -7.06
N ASN A 173 -21.84 -4.41 -7.11
CA ASN A 173 -22.28 -3.55 -6.00
C ASN A 173 -23.06 -4.32 -4.90
N VAL A 174 -23.29 -5.62 -5.05
CA VAL A 174 -24.11 -6.42 -4.14
C VAL A 174 -23.33 -7.56 -3.51
N VAL A 175 -22.48 -8.24 -4.28
CA VAL A 175 -21.68 -9.36 -3.77
C VAL A 175 -20.58 -8.87 -2.83
N THR A 176 -20.27 -9.65 -1.81
CA THR A 176 -19.23 -9.32 -0.83
C THR A 176 -17.88 -9.99 -1.11
N ASP A 177 -17.83 -10.87 -2.11
CA ASP A 177 -16.64 -11.59 -2.53
C ASP A 177 -16.60 -11.65 -4.07
N ALA A 178 -15.55 -11.10 -4.66
CA ALA A 178 -15.34 -11.13 -6.10
C ALA A 178 -14.86 -12.51 -6.61
N GLY A 179 -14.57 -13.43 -5.69
CA GLY A 179 -13.98 -14.73 -6.03
C GLY A 179 -12.50 -14.68 -6.34
N LYS A 180 -12.00 -15.78 -6.89
CA LYS A 180 -10.60 -15.93 -7.34
C LYS A 180 -10.51 -16.06 -8.85
N GLY A 181 -9.28 -15.91 -9.38
CA GLY A 181 -9.04 -16.02 -10.82
C GLY A 181 -9.41 -14.74 -11.57
N ALA A 182 -9.17 -13.58 -10.97
CA ALA A 182 -9.41 -12.28 -11.60
C ALA A 182 -8.52 -12.11 -12.83
N ILE A 183 -9.14 -11.91 -14.00
CA ILE A 183 -8.42 -11.68 -15.27
C ILE A 183 -7.69 -10.34 -15.24
N PHE A 184 -8.36 -9.29 -14.73
CA PHE A 184 -7.76 -8.00 -14.43
C PHE A 184 -7.91 -7.69 -12.95
N SER A 185 -6.86 -7.11 -12.38
CA SER A 185 -6.88 -6.60 -11.00
C SER A 185 -5.96 -5.38 -10.85
N THR A 186 -6.02 -4.76 -9.70
CA THR A 186 -5.16 -3.63 -9.33
C THR A 186 -4.45 -3.93 -8.03
N GLY A 187 -3.21 -3.47 -7.89
CA GLY A 187 -2.43 -3.71 -6.68
C GLY A 187 -1.45 -2.59 -6.39
N GLN A 188 -1.21 -2.35 -5.09
CA GLN A 188 -0.11 -1.52 -4.62
C GLN A 188 1.05 -2.42 -4.24
N GLY A 189 2.27 -2.05 -4.66
CA GLY A 189 3.48 -2.81 -4.31
C GLY A 189 4.63 -2.51 -5.26
N TRP A 190 5.31 -3.55 -5.68
CA TRP A 190 6.46 -3.51 -6.59
C TRP A 190 6.33 -4.65 -7.61
N PRO A 191 7.14 -4.67 -8.69
CA PRO A 191 6.96 -5.66 -9.76
C PRO A 191 6.95 -7.12 -9.27
N ALA A 192 7.88 -7.52 -8.40
CA ALA A 192 7.93 -8.89 -7.87
C ALA A 192 6.74 -9.25 -6.94
N ALA A 193 5.99 -8.27 -6.44
CA ALA A 193 4.76 -8.55 -5.68
C ALA A 193 3.69 -9.24 -6.54
N ALA A 194 3.82 -9.18 -7.87
CA ALA A 194 2.94 -9.87 -8.82
C ALA A 194 2.82 -11.38 -8.55
N GLU A 195 3.89 -12.02 -8.09
CA GLU A 195 3.90 -13.45 -7.73
C GLU A 195 2.93 -13.72 -6.57
N SER A 196 2.99 -12.91 -5.51
CA SER A 196 2.10 -13.06 -4.35
C SER A 196 0.65 -12.72 -4.70
N TRP A 197 0.41 -11.77 -5.58
CA TRP A 197 -0.92 -11.43 -6.06
C TRP A 197 -1.51 -12.57 -6.91
N ALA A 198 -0.71 -13.15 -7.82
CA ALA A 198 -1.12 -14.30 -8.63
C ALA A 198 -1.46 -15.51 -7.74
N PHE A 199 -0.58 -15.82 -6.78
CA PHE A 199 -0.81 -16.88 -5.80
C PHE A 199 -2.12 -16.66 -5.01
N GLY A 200 -2.35 -15.43 -4.53
CA GLY A 200 -3.59 -15.07 -3.82
C GLY A 200 -4.85 -15.30 -4.66
N GLN A 201 -4.76 -15.09 -5.96
CA GLN A 201 -5.85 -15.30 -6.92
C GLN A 201 -5.92 -16.74 -7.44
N GLY A 202 -4.94 -17.59 -7.16
CA GLY A 202 -4.88 -18.96 -7.66
C GLY A 202 -4.65 -19.06 -9.16
N ILE A 203 -3.93 -18.10 -9.73
CA ILE A 203 -3.48 -18.06 -11.13
C ILE A 203 -1.96 -18.22 -11.19
N GLU A 204 -1.44 -18.59 -12.35
CA GLU A 204 -0.02 -18.89 -12.52
C GLU A 204 0.83 -17.62 -12.49
N LYS A 205 0.42 -16.57 -13.21
CA LYS A 205 1.19 -15.35 -13.38
C LYS A 205 0.31 -14.16 -13.72
N TYR A 206 0.64 -13.00 -13.17
CA TYR A 206 0.20 -11.70 -13.66
C TYR A 206 1.29 -11.00 -14.46
N ASP A 207 0.94 -10.49 -15.62
CA ASP A 207 1.70 -9.41 -16.27
C ASP A 207 1.22 -8.07 -15.74
N VAL A 208 2.18 -7.21 -15.37
CA VAL A 208 1.90 -5.98 -14.64
C VAL A 208 2.42 -4.74 -15.37
N THR A 209 1.67 -3.65 -15.29
CA THR A 209 2.12 -2.33 -15.74
C THR A 209 1.97 -1.32 -14.61
N LYS A 210 2.99 -0.47 -14.42
CA LYS A 210 2.95 0.61 -13.42
C LYS A 210 2.13 1.78 -13.98
N VAL A 211 1.12 2.20 -13.24
CA VAL A 211 0.20 3.26 -13.66
C VAL A 211 0.26 4.52 -12.79
N PHE A 212 0.83 4.43 -11.59
CA PHE A 212 1.01 5.58 -10.70
C PHE A 212 2.21 5.42 -9.77
N GLY A 213 2.78 6.55 -9.34
CA GLY A 213 3.85 6.61 -8.35
C GLY A 213 5.25 6.32 -8.93
N PRO A 214 6.24 6.14 -8.06
CA PRO A 214 6.14 6.07 -6.59
C PRO A 214 5.95 7.45 -5.92
N LEU A 215 5.13 7.48 -4.85
CA LEU A 215 4.78 8.69 -4.11
C LEU A 215 4.85 8.45 -2.60
N TYR A 216 5.49 9.35 -1.85
CA TYR A 216 5.38 9.42 -0.40
C TYR A 216 4.26 10.37 0.02
N THR A 217 3.35 9.89 0.86
CA THR A 217 2.39 10.69 1.63
C THR A 217 2.58 10.42 3.12
N THR A 218 2.04 11.26 3.97
CA THR A 218 2.00 11.00 5.42
C THR A 218 1.35 9.64 5.71
N GLU A 219 0.27 9.33 5.02
CA GLU A 219 -0.48 8.08 5.21
C GLU A 219 0.31 6.85 4.80
N THR A 220 1.02 6.87 3.66
CA THR A 220 1.83 5.73 3.22
C THR A 220 2.97 5.41 4.18
N ILE A 221 3.62 6.45 4.72
CA ILE A 221 4.69 6.31 5.71
C ILE A 221 4.14 5.81 7.04
N GLN A 222 3.02 6.37 7.48
CA GLN A 222 2.38 5.97 8.72
C GLN A 222 1.63 4.62 8.65
N GLY A 223 1.59 3.99 7.49
CA GLY A 223 0.95 2.69 7.31
C GLY A 223 1.55 1.56 8.18
N SER A 224 2.82 1.68 8.57
CA SER A 224 3.50 0.71 9.44
C SER A 224 4.64 1.38 10.20
N MET A 225 4.50 1.49 11.52
CA MET A 225 5.48 2.11 12.40
C MET A 225 5.58 1.38 13.74
N ASN A 226 6.67 1.61 14.46
CA ASN A 226 6.94 1.00 15.76
C ASN A 226 7.22 2.09 16.80
N ALA A 227 6.33 2.21 17.77
CA ALA A 227 6.41 3.19 18.84
C ALA A 227 6.94 2.59 20.15
N VAL A 228 7.51 3.44 20.99
CA VAL A 228 7.85 3.09 22.37
C VAL A 228 6.74 3.61 23.28
N SER A 229 6.26 2.76 24.19
CA SER A 229 5.27 3.15 25.19
C SER A 229 5.83 4.24 26.12
N ALA A 230 5.05 5.29 26.39
CA ALA A 230 5.40 6.33 27.35
C ALA A 230 5.68 5.77 28.76
N ASN A 231 5.03 4.64 29.11
CA ASN A 231 5.19 3.96 30.40
C ASN A 231 6.35 2.97 30.45
N SER A 232 7.12 2.82 29.36
CA SER A 232 8.27 1.91 29.35
C SER A 232 9.39 2.41 30.26
N ASN A 233 9.99 1.50 31.01
CA ASN A 233 11.23 1.74 31.74
C ASN A 233 12.48 1.41 30.93
N TYR A 234 12.33 0.92 29.69
CA TYR A 234 13.38 0.39 28.82
C TYR A 234 13.34 1.06 27.44
N LYS A 235 13.19 2.40 27.41
CA LYS A 235 12.97 3.16 26.18
C LYS A 235 14.15 3.07 25.20
N ALA A 236 15.37 3.22 25.73
CA ALA A 236 16.59 3.11 24.94
C ALA A 236 16.81 1.68 24.42
N GLU A 237 16.57 0.68 25.27
CA GLU A 237 16.68 -0.74 24.88
C GLU A 237 15.65 -1.12 23.81
N ALA A 238 14.43 -0.59 23.93
CA ALA A 238 13.39 -0.78 22.91
C ALA A 238 13.83 -0.23 21.54
N LEU A 239 14.42 0.96 21.48
CA LEU A 239 14.98 1.52 20.26
C LEU A 239 16.16 0.70 19.75
N LYS A 240 17.02 0.15 20.60
CA LYS A 240 18.14 -0.72 20.20
C LYS A 240 17.66 -2.02 19.55
N VAL A 241 16.53 -2.58 19.99
CA VAL A 241 15.89 -3.71 19.30
C VAL A 241 15.46 -3.33 17.88
N LEU A 242 14.84 -2.15 17.70
CA LEU A 242 14.47 -1.64 16.38
C LEU A 242 15.71 -1.36 15.52
N GLN A 243 16.81 -0.87 16.12
CA GLN A 243 18.08 -0.70 15.40
C GLN A 243 18.59 -2.04 14.87
N LEU A 244 18.62 -3.08 15.70
CA LEU A 244 19.03 -4.43 15.27
C LEU A 244 18.17 -4.95 14.12
N MET A 245 16.87 -4.73 14.15
CA MET A 245 15.96 -5.12 13.06
C MET A 245 16.22 -4.38 11.73
N ASN A 246 16.94 -3.28 11.77
CA ASN A 246 17.26 -2.46 10.60
C ASN A 246 18.73 -2.52 10.19
N THR A 247 19.64 -3.04 11.04
CA THR A 247 21.09 -3.01 10.81
C THR A 247 21.77 -4.36 10.95
N ASP A 248 21.12 -5.38 11.54
CA ASP A 248 21.64 -6.74 11.70
C ASP A 248 20.81 -7.74 10.88
N ALA A 249 21.36 -8.17 9.74
CA ALA A 249 20.68 -9.09 8.83
C ALA A 249 20.36 -10.44 9.50
N LYS A 250 21.25 -10.96 10.35
CA LYS A 250 21.02 -12.25 11.02
C LYS A 250 19.84 -12.15 12.00
N PHE A 251 19.81 -11.09 12.80
CA PHE A 251 18.69 -10.83 13.72
C PHE A 251 17.37 -10.61 12.94
N ARG A 252 17.44 -9.83 11.87
CA ARG A 252 16.27 -9.55 11.03
C ARG A 252 15.70 -10.81 10.38
N ASN A 253 16.56 -11.66 9.82
CA ASN A 253 16.15 -12.92 9.20
C ASN A 253 15.60 -13.91 10.25
N MET A 254 16.21 -13.98 11.41
CA MET A 254 15.71 -14.81 12.51
C MET A 254 14.29 -14.38 12.97
N CYS A 255 14.02 -13.10 13.04
CA CYS A 255 12.67 -12.59 13.32
C CYS A 255 11.68 -12.97 12.23
N ALA A 256 12.08 -12.83 10.96
CA ALA A 256 11.20 -13.07 9.82
C ALA A 256 10.91 -14.56 9.56
N PHE A 257 11.93 -15.40 9.65
CA PHE A 257 11.89 -16.80 9.20
C PHE A 257 12.05 -17.83 10.33
N GLY A 258 12.36 -17.38 11.56
CA GLY A 258 12.68 -18.24 12.67
C GLY A 258 14.16 -18.63 12.72
N THR A 259 14.50 -19.64 13.54
CA THR A 259 15.87 -20.07 13.74
C THR A 259 16.35 -21.02 12.64
N GLU A 260 17.61 -20.82 12.21
CA GLU A 260 18.29 -21.69 11.25
C GLU A 260 18.33 -23.15 11.72
N GLY A 261 18.16 -24.08 10.79
CA GLY A 261 18.13 -25.52 11.03
C GLY A 261 16.85 -26.05 11.65
N ASN A 262 15.92 -25.17 12.09
CA ASN A 262 14.63 -25.56 12.63
C ASN A 262 13.47 -25.01 11.80
N PHE A 263 13.45 -23.72 11.52
CA PHE A 263 12.40 -23.06 10.76
C PHE A 263 12.84 -22.66 9.35
N MET A 264 14.12 -22.38 9.18
CA MET A 264 14.69 -21.97 7.90
C MET A 264 16.10 -22.53 7.73
N GLN A 265 16.58 -22.51 6.49
CA GLN A 265 17.95 -22.85 6.09
C GLN A 265 18.45 -21.78 5.14
N TYR A 266 19.69 -21.30 5.35
CA TYR A 266 20.37 -20.48 4.34
C TYR A 266 20.90 -21.36 3.21
N GLU A 267 20.70 -20.90 1.98
CA GLU A 267 21.29 -21.47 0.79
C GLU A 267 22.69 -20.86 0.52
N GLU A 268 23.46 -21.48 -0.39
CA GLU A 268 24.82 -21.02 -0.73
C GLU A 268 24.85 -19.59 -1.32
N ASP A 269 23.77 -19.17 -1.97
CA ASP A 269 23.62 -17.84 -2.57
C ASP A 269 23.11 -16.78 -1.58
N GLY A 270 22.85 -17.17 -0.33
CA GLY A 270 22.34 -16.30 0.73
C GLY A 270 20.81 -16.14 0.78
N THR A 271 20.09 -16.81 -0.11
CA THR A 271 18.63 -16.92 0.00
C THR A 271 18.21 -17.82 1.16
N VAL A 272 16.94 -17.85 1.49
CA VAL A 272 16.39 -18.65 2.60
C VAL A 272 15.32 -19.60 2.08
N THR A 273 15.48 -20.88 2.41
CA THR A 273 14.42 -21.89 2.28
C THR A 273 13.70 -22.06 3.60
N LYS A 274 12.37 -21.92 3.61
CA LYS A 274 11.54 -22.22 4.78
C LYS A 274 11.42 -23.73 4.94
N LEU A 275 11.70 -24.22 6.14
CA LEU A 275 11.58 -25.65 6.50
C LEU A 275 10.21 -25.97 7.11
N ARG A 276 9.50 -24.94 7.58
CA ARG A 276 8.20 -25.05 8.27
C ARG A 276 7.38 -23.79 8.03
N ASP A 277 6.03 -23.93 8.02
CA ASP A 277 5.08 -22.85 7.80
C ASP A 277 4.40 -22.32 9.08
N ASP A 278 4.73 -22.89 10.24
CA ASP A 278 4.14 -22.52 11.51
C ASP A 278 4.85 -21.35 12.22
N TRP A 279 5.92 -20.80 11.65
CA TRP A 279 6.49 -19.51 12.05
C TRP A 279 5.93 -18.42 11.15
N VAL A 280 5.03 -17.61 11.71
CA VAL A 280 4.37 -16.52 10.98
C VAL A 280 4.80 -15.18 11.59
N TRP A 281 5.55 -14.40 10.81
CA TRP A 281 5.92 -13.04 11.16
C TRP A 281 5.57 -12.11 9.98
N PRO A 282 4.67 -11.13 10.19
CA PRO A 282 4.36 -10.16 9.15
C PRO A 282 5.56 -9.24 8.90
N THR A 283 6.38 -9.54 7.92
CA THR A 283 7.67 -8.88 7.66
C THR A 283 7.55 -7.38 7.40
N TYR A 284 6.39 -6.91 6.98
CA TYR A 284 6.11 -5.49 6.72
C TYR A 284 5.83 -4.66 7.98
N THR A 285 5.69 -5.28 9.15
CA THR A 285 5.33 -4.56 10.39
C THR A 285 6.51 -3.98 11.13
N GLN A 286 7.69 -4.59 11.00
CA GLN A 286 8.87 -4.20 11.77
C GLN A 286 10.14 -4.48 10.97
N GLY A 287 11.11 -3.57 11.09
CA GLY A 287 12.42 -3.69 10.45
C GLY A 287 12.37 -3.50 8.93
N THR A 288 13.54 -3.39 8.34
CA THR A 288 13.67 -3.11 6.90
C THR A 288 13.59 -4.38 6.05
N PHE A 289 13.22 -4.22 4.76
CA PHE A 289 13.38 -5.26 3.74
C PHE A 289 14.82 -5.36 3.21
N PHE A 290 15.62 -4.30 3.32
CA PHE A 290 16.88 -4.15 2.58
C PHE A 290 18.07 -4.94 3.15
N ILE A 291 17.88 -5.61 4.29
CA ILE A 291 18.79 -6.60 4.85
C ILE A 291 18.10 -7.95 5.08
N LEU A 292 16.84 -8.08 4.67
CA LEU A 292 16.09 -9.33 4.72
C LEU A 292 16.49 -10.21 3.54
N ALA A 293 16.79 -11.47 3.78
CA ALA A 293 17.03 -12.44 2.71
C ALA A 293 15.75 -12.66 1.89
N THR A 294 15.91 -12.88 0.60
CA THR A 294 14.82 -13.36 -0.25
C THR A 294 14.62 -14.87 -0.06
N GLN A 295 13.41 -15.36 -0.31
CA GLN A 295 13.16 -16.80 -0.31
C GLN A 295 13.75 -17.41 -1.59
N SER A 296 14.23 -18.66 -1.49
CA SER A 296 14.88 -19.37 -2.59
C SER A 296 13.97 -19.66 -3.79
N ASP A 297 12.64 -19.61 -3.59
CA ASP A 297 11.60 -19.77 -4.60
C ASP A 297 11.01 -18.44 -5.09
N GLY A 298 11.49 -17.30 -4.57
CA GLY A 298 11.02 -15.96 -4.96
C GLY A 298 12.01 -15.21 -5.85
N ASP A 299 11.63 -13.99 -6.26
CA ASP A 299 12.49 -13.10 -7.04
C ASP A 299 13.70 -12.63 -6.18
N PRO A 300 14.94 -12.96 -6.54
CA PRO A 300 16.13 -12.54 -5.80
C PRO A 300 16.31 -11.01 -5.77
N ASP A 301 15.78 -10.28 -6.74
CA ASP A 301 15.86 -8.83 -6.85
C ASP A 301 14.66 -8.10 -6.20
N ALA A 302 13.75 -8.81 -5.52
CA ALA A 302 12.53 -8.23 -4.96
C ALA A 302 12.81 -6.98 -4.09
N TRP A 303 13.76 -7.08 -3.16
CA TRP A 303 14.07 -5.96 -2.26
C TRP A 303 14.86 -4.83 -2.94
N LYS A 304 15.62 -5.15 -3.99
CA LYS A 304 16.26 -4.14 -4.83
C LYS A 304 15.23 -3.34 -5.60
N GLN A 305 14.21 -3.97 -6.17
CA GLN A 305 13.10 -3.28 -6.84
C GLN A 305 12.38 -2.33 -5.88
N VAL A 306 12.09 -2.76 -4.66
CA VAL A 306 11.49 -1.90 -3.62
C VAL A 306 12.38 -0.71 -3.30
N LYS A 307 13.69 -0.92 -3.15
CA LYS A 307 14.65 0.14 -2.83
C LYS A 307 14.73 1.18 -3.96
N GLU A 308 14.88 0.73 -5.19
CA GLU A 308 14.90 1.60 -6.38
C GLU A 308 13.61 2.41 -6.51
N GLN A 309 12.46 1.79 -6.21
CA GLN A 309 11.17 2.44 -6.21
C GLN A 309 11.09 3.54 -5.14
N ASN A 310 11.52 3.25 -3.91
CA ASN A 310 11.56 4.24 -2.83
C ASN A 310 12.52 5.39 -3.15
N GLU A 311 13.69 5.12 -3.73
CA GLU A 311 14.69 6.13 -4.10
C GLU A 311 14.22 7.03 -5.25
N ALA A 312 13.34 6.53 -6.11
CA ALA A 312 12.70 7.30 -7.19
C ALA A 312 11.43 8.03 -6.75
N ALA A 313 10.99 7.85 -5.49
CA ALA A 313 9.74 8.42 -5.03
C ALA A 313 9.79 9.94 -4.93
N THR A 314 8.69 10.57 -5.34
CA THR A 314 8.42 11.98 -5.05
C THR A 314 7.63 12.08 -3.76
N SER A 315 7.71 13.23 -3.08
CA SER A 315 6.94 13.47 -1.86
C SER A 315 5.75 14.37 -2.15
N SER A 316 4.60 14.06 -1.53
CA SER A 316 3.45 14.96 -1.54
C SER A 316 3.82 16.32 -0.96
N THR A 317 3.28 17.38 -1.53
CA THR A 317 3.42 18.74 -0.98
C THR A 317 2.86 18.89 0.43
N CYS A 318 2.06 17.91 0.88
CA CYS A 318 1.47 17.83 2.22
C CYS A 318 2.20 16.85 3.15
N LEU A 319 3.35 16.30 2.74
CA LEU A 319 4.11 15.36 3.57
C LEU A 319 4.39 15.95 4.96
N GLY A 320 4.13 15.19 6.01
CA GLY A 320 4.28 15.60 7.41
C GLY A 320 3.08 16.37 7.98
N PHE A 321 2.07 16.69 7.15
CA PHE A 321 0.82 17.24 7.66
C PHE A 321 -0.07 16.12 8.18
N VAL A 322 -0.62 16.33 9.38
CA VAL A 322 -1.61 15.44 10.00
C VAL A 322 -2.86 16.25 10.31
N PHE A 323 -3.96 15.82 9.74
CA PHE A 323 -5.26 16.44 9.97
C PHE A 323 -5.76 16.18 11.40
N ASP A 324 -6.20 17.24 12.08
CA ASP A 324 -6.87 17.11 13.39
C ASP A 324 -8.39 17.06 13.19
N PRO A 325 -9.04 15.90 13.39
CA PRO A 325 -10.47 15.75 13.20
C PRO A 325 -11.32 16.31 14.34
N GLU A 326 -10.74 16.61 15.51
CA GLU A 326 -11.50 16.95 16.72
C GLU A 326 -12.45 18.14 16.54
N PRO A 327 -12.05 19.26 15.89
CA PRO A 327 -12.94 20.43 15.73
C PRO A 327 -14.11 20.20 14.77
N VAL A 328 -14.06 19.15 13.91
CA VAL A 328 -14.99 18.94 12.79
C VAL A 328 -15.54 17.51 12.73
N GLN A 329 -15.60 16.83 13.86
CA GLN A 329 -16.07 15.42 13.93
C GLN A 329 -17.49 15.22 13.39
N ASN A 330 -18.39 16.17 13.60
CA ASN A 330 -19.76 16.08 13.12
C ASN A 330 -19.83 16.21 11.60
N GLU A 331 -19.04 17.10 11.02
CA GLU A 331 -18.92 17.29 9.57
C GLU A 331 -18.34 16.05 8.92
N ILE A 332 -17.30 15.46 9.50
CA ILE A 332 -16.70 14.19 9.05
C ILE A 332 -17.76 13.08 9.06
N ALA A 333 -18.51 12.94 10.15
CA ALA A 333 -19.55 11.91 10.24
C ALA A 333 -20.64 12.09 9.17
N ASN A 334 -21.03 13.35 8.88
CA ASN A 334 -22.01 13.63 7.83
C ASN A 334 -21.48 13.31 6.43
N VAL A 335 -20.22 13.68 6.14
CA VAL A 335 -19.57 13.36 4.85
C VAL A 335 -19.44 11.84 4.68
N ASN A 336 -18.97 11.13 5.71
CA ASN A 336 -18.86 9.67 5.67
C ASN A 336 -20.23 9.00 5.47
N THR A 337 -21.28 9.46 6.14
CA THR A 337 -22.62 8.92 5.94
C THR A 337 -23.10 9.10 4.50
N ALA A 338 -22.84 10.24 3.88
CA ALA A 338 -23.17 10.45 2.48
C ALA A 338 -22.30 9.59 1.55
N TRP A 339 -21.00 9.51 1.81
CA TRP A 339 -20.06 8.71 1.04
C TRP A 339 -20.39 7.21 1.09
N GLU A 340 -20.59 6.65 2.29
CA GLU A 340 -20.93 5.25 2.50
C GLU A 340 -22.21 4.81 1.79
N LYS A 341 -23.14 5.74 1.59
CA LYS A 341 -24.39 5.46 0.88
C LYS A 341 -24.17 5.20 -0.62
N TYR A 342 -23.16 5.82 -1.24
CA TYR A 342 -23.01 5.83 -2.69
C TYR A 342 -21.69 5.23 -3.18
N ASN A 343 -20.65 5.17 -2.33
CA ASN A 343 -19.30 4.80 -2.72
C ASN A 343 -19.22 3.45 -3.45
N ASN A 344 -19.97 2.48 -2.96
CA ASN A 344 -19.94 1.14 -3.51
C ASN A 344 -20.54 1.08 -4.92
N ASP A 345 -21.66 1.75 -5.13
CA ASP A 345 -22.30 1.83 -6.44
C ASP A 345 -21.44 2.64 -7.44
N LEU A 346 -20.85 3.75 -6.97
CA LEU A 346 -19.94 4.57 -7.79
C LEU A 346 -18.66 3.80 -8.18
N LEU A 347 -17.98 3.18 -7.20
CA LEU A 347 -16.68 2.54 -7.42
C LEU A 347 -16.77 1.14 -8.05
N THR A 348 -17.97 0.64 -8.26
CA THR A 348 -18.26 -0.54 -9.10
C THR A 348 -18.87 -0.18 -10.46
N GLY A 349 -19.14 1.11 -10.69
CA GLY A 349 -19.72 1.60 -11.93
C GLY A 349 -21.23 1.33 -12.06
N ALA A 350 -21.90 0.85 -11.01
CA ALA A 350 -23.31 0.50 -11.06
C ALA A 350 -24.25 1.72 -11.22
N ILE A 351 -23.78 2.91 -10.83
CA ILE A 351 -24.50 4.18 -11.05
C ILE A 351 -23.62 5.16 -11.82
N ASP A 352 -24.29 6.11 -12.50
CA ASP A 352 -23.72 7.25 -13.21
C ASP A 352 -23.37 8.39 -12.22
#